data_8ed61cb0005e70403e14a79d2259050b
#
_entry.id   8ed61cb0005e70403e14a79d2259050b
#
_cell.length_a   1.000
_cell.length_b   1.000
_cell.length_c   1.000
_cell.angle_alpha   90.00
_cell.angle_beta   90.00
_cell.angle_gamma   90.00
#
_symmetry.space_group_name_H-M   'P 1'
#
loop_
_entity.id
_entity.type
_entity.pdbx_description
1 polymer ?
#
loop_
_entity_poly.entity_id
_entity_poly.type
_entity_poly.pdbx_seq_one_letter_code
_entity_poly.pdbx_strand_id
1 'polypeptide(L)'
;MFASDFGRYRFIPGDKWRVIFPYLRDGEGFRLIKESELRKDFPKAYTYLQENAAKLRKRKQFREWFGFSAARNLEIHERATIMVPLLADRGLFALIPRETGGKLCPMAGGGFSITLGPDVQLRPEYVLALLNSKLLFWRLRGLSNLFRGGWITCTKQYFGQLPIRSIDLSQHSQRGIHDRIVALVEEMASMDAQSTAARTPHEQEVLRRKLAAADAEIDRLVYDLYGLTDDEIKLVEEEPQA
;
A
#
# COMPACT_ATOMS: atom_id res chain seq x y z
N MET A 1 1.31 8.15 7.01
CA MET A 1 1.46 6.68 6.97
C MET A 1 2.93 6.34 6.94
N PHE A 2 3.33 5.36 7.73
CA PHE A 2 4.68 4.81 7.82
C PHE A 2 4.65 3.34 7.39
N ALA A 3 5.82 2.75 7.13
CA ALA A 3 5.90 1.33 6.78
C ALA A 3 5.31 0.39 7.85
N SER A 4 5.28 0.82 9.11
CA SER A 4 4.67 0.10 10.23
C SER A 4 3.13 0.08 10.23
N ASP A 5 2.50 0.92 9.42
CA ASP A 5 1.04 1.06 9.39
C ASP A 5 0.37 0.07 8.43
N PHE A 6 1.14 -0.74 7.73
CA PHE A 6 0.62 -1.75 6.80
C PHE A 6 1.53 -2.99 6.73
N GLY A 7 0.93 -4.08 6.36
CA GLY A 7 1.57 -5.38 6.16
C GLY A 7 0.80 -6.15 5.09
N ARG A 8 1.08 -7.44 4.95
CA ARG A 8 0.44 -8.30 3.96
C ARG A 8 -1.08 -8.27 4.11
N TYR A 9 -1.79 -7.73 3.12
CA TYR A 9 -3.25 -7.49 3.06
C TYR A 9 -3.79 -6.58 4.19
N ARG A 10 -2.96 -6.12 5.10
CA ARG A 10 -3.37 -5.47 6.34
C ARG A 10 -2.99 -4.01 6.34
N PHE A 11 -3.97 -3.14 6.59
CA PHE A 11 -3.77 -1.72 6.79
C PHE A 11 -4.27 -1.29 8.17
N ILE A 12 -3.35 -0.85 9.01
CA ILE A 12 -3.63 -0.36 10.37
C ILE A 12 -2.96 0.99 10.53
N PRO A 13 -3.62 2.08 10.12
CA PRO A 13 -3.06 3.40 10.30
C PRO A 13 -2.92 3.70 11.79
N GLY A 14 -1.71 4.06 12.21
CA GLY A 14 -1.49 4.56 13.56
C GLY A 14 -2.22 5.88 13.79
N ASP A 15 -2.72 6.10 14.99
CA ASP A 15 -3.36 7.35 15.41
C ASP A 15 -2.38 8.32 16.08
N LYS A 16 -1.16 7.88 16.35
CA LYS A 16 -0.11 8.62 17.07
C LYS A 16 0.32 9.90 16.37
N TRP A 17 0.30 9.92 15.04
CA TRP A 17 0.83 11.02 14.25
C TRP A 17 -0.27 11.73 13.47
N ARG A 18 -0.21 13.05 13.50
CA ARG A 18 -1.04 13.91 12.65
C ARG A 18 -0.12 14.77 11.80
N VAL A 19 -0.57 15.07 10.58
CA VAL A 19 0.15 15.93 9.65
C VAL A 19 -0.60 17.23 9.55
N ILE A 20 0.07 18.35 9.74
CA ILE A 20 -0.46 19.65 9.33
C ILE A 20 -0.26 19.70 7.81
N PHE A 21 -1.36 19.71 7.07
CA PHE A 21 -1.39 19.74 5.62
C PHE A 21 -1.78 21.14 5.15
N PRO A 22 -0.81 22.07 4.92
CA PRO A 22 -1.10 23.47 4.65
C PRO A 22 -1.41 23.71 3.17
N TYR A 23 -2.16 22.83 2.55
CA TYR A 23 -2.54 22.91 1.15
C TYR A 23 -4.06 22.83 1.03
N LEU A 24 -4.62 23.71 0.21
CA LEU A 24 -6.04 23.72 -0.13
C LEU A 24 -6.23 23.20 -1.55
N ARG A 25 -7.34 22.52 -1.77
CA ARG A 25 -7.71 22.09 -3.12
C ARG A 25 -7.92 23.30 -4.02
N ASP A 26 -7.37 23.25 -5.23
CA ASP A 26 -7.44 24.30 -6.24
C ASP A 26 -7.62 23.63 -7.61
N GLY A 27 -8.86 23.58 -8.07
CA GLY A 27 -9.23 22.78 -9.23
C GLY A 27 -8.91 21.28 -9.02
N GLU A 28 -8.17 20.70 -9.95
CA GLU A 28 -7.72 19.29 -9.85
C GLU A 28 -6.45 19.10 -9.00
N GLY A 29 -5.82 20.18 -8.55
CA GLY A 29 -4.58 20.15 -7.78
C GLY A 29 -4.71 20.74 -6.38
N PHE A 30 -3.55 21.12 -5.84
CA PHE A 30 -3.42 21.74 -4.53
C PHE A 30 -2.57 22.99 -4.60
N ARG A 31 -2.99 24.05 -3.92
CA ARG A 31 -2.17 25.23 -3.66
C ARG A 31 -1.76 25.29 -2.19
N LEU A 32 -0.58 25.81 -1.93
CA LEU A 32 -0.19 26.16 -0.58
C LEU A 32 -1.10 27.30 -0.06
N ILE A 33 -1.63 27.16 1.15
CA ILE A 33 -2.41 28.19 1.82
C ILE A 33 -1.54 29.44 2.01
N LYS A 34 -2.11 30.63 1.87
CA LYS A 34 -1.39 31.87 2.20
C LYS A 34 -1.22 31.98 3.72
N GLU A 35 -0.12 32.56 4.18
CA GLU A 35 0.15 32.69 5.62
C GLU A 35 -0.97 33.48 6.35
N SER A 36 -1.54 34.48 5.69
CA SER A 36 -2.67 35.23 6.21
C SER A 36 -3.94 34.41 6.39
N GLU A 37 -4.25 33.53 5.42
CA GLU A 37 -5.37 32.58 5.49
C GLU A 37 -5.11 31.55 6.60
N LEU A 38 -3.89 30.98 6.67
CA LEU A 38 -3.50 30.00 7.70
C LEU A 38 -3.66 30.58 9.10
N ARG A 39 -3.22 31.83 9.30
CA ARG A 39 -3.35 32.53 10.58
C ARG A 39 -4.81 32.79 10.95
N LYS A 40 -5.63 33.20 9.99
CA LYS A 40 -7.04 33.53 10.20
C LYS A 40 -7.91 32.31 10.43
N ASP A 41 -7.79 31.31 9.54
CA ASP A 41 -8.74 30.22 9.46
C ASP A 41 -8.29 29.01 10.30
N PHE A 42 -6.99 28.88 10.59
CA PHE A 42 -6.40 27.79 11.36
C PHE A 42 -5.44 28.30 12.45
N PRO A 43 -5.89 29.14 13.38
CA PRO A 43 -5.01 29.83 14.33
C PRO A 43 -4.19 28.88 15.23
N LYS A 44 -4.77 27.74 15.65
CA LYS A 44 -4.06 26.75 16.47
C LYS A 44 -2.91 26.09 15.70
N ALA A 45 -3.12 25.75 14.43
CA ALA A 45 -2.09 25.19 13.57
C ALA A 45 -0.99 26.23 13.30
N TYR A 46 -1.38 27.48 13.06
CA TYR A 46 -0.45 28.59 12.88
C TYR A 46 0.46 28.81 14.09
N THR A 47 -0.13 28.85 15.30
CA THR A 47 0.62 28.99 16.55
C THR A 47 1.64 27.86 16.71
N TYR A 48 1.22 26.61 16.53
CA TYR A 48 2.12 25.47 16.60
C TYR A 48 3.28 25.55 15.58
N LEU A 49 2.97 25.95 14.34
CA LEU A 49 3.99 26.13 13.31
C LEU A 49 4.95 27.27 13.67
N GLN A 50 4.47 28.39 14.23
CA GLN A 50 5.28 29.50 14.69
C GLN A 50 6.26 29.09 15.82
N GLU A 51 5.79 28.35 16.80
CA GLU A 51 6.65 27.80 17.87
C GLU A 51 7.77 26.93 17.32
N ASN A 52 7.57 26.28 16.19
CA ASN A 52 8.54 25.44 15.51
C ASN A 52 9.27 26.12 14.33
N ALA A 53 9.01 27.40 14.08
CA ALA A 53 9.52 28.12 12.90
C ALA A 53 11.03 28.07 12.75
N ALA A 54 11.79 28.20 13.86
CA ALA A 54 13.24 28.12 13.85
C ALA A 54 13.76 26.76 13.31
N LYS A 55 13.10 25.67 13.65
CA LYS A 55 13.42 24.33 13.11
C LYS A 55 12.99 24.18 11.66
N LEU A 56 11.80 24.66 11.32
CA LEU A 56 11.23 24.56 9.98
C LEU A 56 12.05 25.35 8.94
N ARG A 57 12.58 26.52 9.32
CA ARG A 57 13.43 27.35 8.47
C ARG A 57 14.86 26.81 8.26
N LYS A 58 15.30 25.84 9.06
CA LYS A 58 16.60 25.16 8.87
C LYS A 58 16.59 24.15 7.71
N ARG A 59 15.41 23.79 7.18
CA ARG A 59 15.30 22.89 6.01
C ARG A 59 15.93 23.55 4.78
N LYS A 60 16.65 22.77 4.00
CA LYS A 60 17.37 23.29 2.81
C LYS A 60 16.47 23.67 1.65
N GLN A 61 15.28 23.07 1.60
CA GLN A 61 14.33 23.24 0.48
C GLN A 61 12.93 23.48 1.05
N PHE A 62 12.34 24.60 0.73
CA PHE A 62 10.91 24.91 0.94
C PHE A 62 10.56 26.16 0.14
N ARG A 63 9.30 26.24 -0.31
CA ARG A 63 8.76 27.43 -0.96
C ARG A 63 8.35 28.46 0.10
N GLU A 64 7.66 27.98 1.12
CA GLU A 64 7.27 28.75 2.31
C GLU A 64 7.67 27.94 3.54
N TRP A 65 8.04 28.63 4.62
CA TRP A 65 8.63 28.02 5.81
C TRP A 65 7.73 26.98 6.50
N PHE A 66 6.42 27.11 6.34
CA PHE A 66 5.41 26.17 6.88
C PHE A 66 4.95 25.11 5.88
N GLY A 67 5.30 25.23 4.61
CA GLY A 67 4.98 24.25 3.58
C GLY A 67 5.88 23.00 3.64
N PHE A 68 5.56 21.98 2.88
CA PHE A 68 6.42 20.79 2.74
C PHE A 68 7.70 21.13 1.97
N SER A 69 8.79 20.45 2.29
CA SER A 69 10.06 20.62 1.58
C SER A 69 9.97 20.27 0.10
N ALA A 70 9.19 19.26 -0.23
CA ALA A 70 8.90 18.83 -1.59
C ALA A 70 7.44 18.39 -1.70
N ALA A 71 6.55 19.35 -1.93
CA ALA A 71 5.15 19.07 -2.22
C ALA A 71 5.05 18.57 -3.66
N ARG A 72 4.91 17.26 -3.87
CA ARG A 72 4.78 16.63 -5.17
C ARG A 72 3.63 15.65 -5.16
N ASN A 73 2.88 15.58 -6.26
CA ASN A 73 1.84 14.57 -6.47
C ASN A 73 0.78 14.52 -5.34
N LEU A 74 0.43 15.68 -4.77
CA LEU A 74 -0.51 15.74 -3.64
C LEU A 74 -1.88 15.19 -4.04
N GLU A 75 -2.30 15.46 -5.27
CA GLU A 75 -3.54 14.99 -5.88
C GLU A 75 -3.55 13.46 -6.10
N ILE A 76 -2.38 12.86 -6.37
CA ILE A 76 -2.26 11.41 -6.59
C ILE A 76 -2.43 10.67 -5.26
N HIS A 77 -1.98 11.24 -4.15
CA HIS A 77 -2.09 10.60 -2.84
C HIS A 77 -3.54 10.37 -2.41
N GLU A 78 -4.47 11.21 -2.84
CA GLU A 78 -5.90 11.01 -2.57
C GLU A 78 -6.50 9.83 -3.35
N ARG A 79 -5.90 9.49 -4.50
CA ARG A 79 -6.32 8.38 -5.36
C ARG A 79 -5.54 7.10 -5.08
N ALA A 80 -4.63 7.13 -4.11
CA ALA A 80 -3.82 5.96 -3.77
C ALA A 80 -4.71 4.78 -3.37
N THR A 81 -4.48 3.63 -3.99
CA THR A 81 -5.30 2.43 -3.80
C THR A 81 -4.55 1.36 -3.04
N ILE A 82 -3.28 1.12 -3.38
CA ILE A 82 -2.43 0.11 -2.77
C ILE A 82 -1.19 0.78 -2.21
N MET A 83 -0.83 0.45 -0.98
CA MET A 83 0.42 0.87 -0.35
C MET A 83 1.50 -0.17 -0.54
N VAL A 84 2.70 0.31 -0.83
CA VAL A 84 3.92 -0.46 -1.08
C VAL A 84 5.01 0.06 -0.16
N PRO A 85 5.62 -0.75 0.72
CA PRO A 85 6.74 -0.32 1.56
C PRO A 85 7.98 0.00 0.71
N LEU A 86 8.86 0.83 1.22
CA LEU A 86 10.13 1.11 0.55
C LEU A 86 11.02 -0.14 0.47
N LEU A 87 11.00 -0.94 1.52
CA LEU A 87 11.74 -2.20 1.62
C LEU A 87 10.78 -3.31 2.06
N ALA A 88 10.95 -4.50 1.52
CA ALA A 88 10.19 -5.69 1.89
C ALA A 88 11.04 -6.95 1.80
N ASP A 89 10.75 -7.94 2.63
CA ASP A 89 11.32 -9.30 2.61
C ASP A 89 10.34 -10.31 2.00
N ARG A 90 9.08 -9.92 1.86
CA ARG A 90 7.97 -10.68 1.27
C ARG A 90 6.91 -9.73 0.75
N GLY A 91 5.84 -10.23 0.19
CA GLY A 91 4.66 -9.41 -0.18
C GLY A 91 4.03 -8.79 1.08
N LEU A 92 4.23 -7.49 1.27
CA LEU A 92 3.75 -6.72 2.41
C LEU A 92 2.92 -5.52 1.93
N PHE A 93 2.03 -5.74 0.98
CA PHE A 93 1.23 -4.70 0.36
C PHE A 93 -0.18 -4.73 0.91
N ALA A 94 -0.81 -3.55 1.00
CA ALA A 94 -2.14 -3.40 1.57
C ALA A 94 -2.99 -2.41 0.79
N LEU A 95 -4.30 -2.63 0.77
CA LEU A 95 -5.27 -1.65 0.26
C LEU A 95 -5.40 -0.49 1.25
N ILE A 96 -5.59 0.70 0.70
CA ILE A 96 -6.07 1.85 1.46
C ILE A 96 -7.60 1.80 1.44
N PRO A 97 -8.27 1.71 2.61
CA PRO A 97 -9.72 1.74 2.66
C PRO A 97 -10.28 3.03 2.05
N ARG A 98 -11.32 2.91 1.23
CA ARG A 98 -11.92 4.06 0.50
C ARG A 98 -12.43 5.15 1.43
N GLU A 99 -12.99 4.79 2.58
CA GLU A 99 -13.50 5.71 3.60
C GLU A 99 -12.41 6.56 4.27
N THR A 100 -11.15 6.17 4.12
CA THR A 100 -10.00 6.92 4.63
C THR A 100 -9.38 7.84 3.59
N GLY A 101 -9.88 7.80 2.37
CA GLY A 101 -9.39 8.64 1.26
C GLY A 101 -9.33 10.11 1.61
N GLY A 102 -8.28 10.79 1.24
CA GLY A 102 -8.03 12.20 1.55
C GLY A 102 -7.68 12.52 3.01
N LYS A 103 -7.81 11.56 3.93
CA LYS A 103 -7.46 11.71 5.36
C LYS A 103 -6.07 11.17 5.70
N LEU A 104 -5.42 10.49 4.76
CA LEU A 104 -4.13 9.86 4.94
C LEU A 104 -3.07 10.58 4.09
N CYS A 105 -1.91 10.84 4.68
CA CYS A 105 -0.77 11.39 3.98
C CYS A 105 0.35 10.36 3.94
N PRO A 106 0.65 9.77 2.77
CA PRO A 106 1.81 8.91 2.60
C PRO A 106 3.09 9.71 2.84
N MET A 107 3.96 9.21 3.72
CA MET A 107 5.26 9.82 3.99
C MET A 107 6.33 9.20 3.11
N ALA A 108 7.18 10.01 2.50
CA ALA A 108 8.23 9.56 1.59
C ALA A 108 9.15 8.46 2.17
N GLY A 109 9.38 8.46 3.49
CA GLY A 109 10.12 7.40 4.17
C GLY A 109 9.30 6.15 4.49
N GLY A 110 7.98 6.14 4.24
CA GLY A 110 7.08 5.02 4.55
C GLY A 110 6.83 4.08 3.38
N GLY A 111 7.06 4.53 2.15
CA GLY A 111 6.82 3.73 0.96
C GLY A 111 6.22 4.53 -0.20
N PHE A 112 5.60 3.79 -1.10
CA PHE A 112 4.95 4.31 -2.30
C PHE A 112 3.48 3.93 -2.31
N SER A 113 2.73 4.52 -3.23
CA SER A 113 1.36 4.11 -3.50
C SER A 113 1.19 3.77 -4.98
N ILE A 114 0.34 2.79 -5.24
CA ILE A 114 -0.15 2.46 -6.57
C ILE A 114 -1.55 3.02 -6.69
N THR A 115 -1.81 3.69 -7.81
CA THR A 115 -3.14 4.17 -8.19
C THR A 115 -3.53 3.45 -9.47
N LEU A 116 -4.69 2.81 -9.48
CA LEU A 116 -5.22 2.23 -10.70
C LEU A 116 -5.81 3.34 -11.58
N GLY A 117 -5.51 3.29 -12.87
CA GLY A 117 -6.06 4.24 -13.82
C GLY A 117 -7.58 4.10 -13.97
N PRO A 118 -8.29 5.13 -14.46
CA PRO A 118 -9.75 5.08 -14.61
C PRO A 118 -10.22 4.01 -15.59
N ASP A 119 -9.38 3.64 -16.56
CA ASP A 119 -9.71 2.64 -17.57
C ASP A 119 -9.41 1.19 -17.13
N VAL A 120 -8.84 1.01 -15.93
CA VAL A 120 -8.55 -0.32 -15.38
C VAL A 120 -9.81 -0.91 -14.79
N GLN A 121 -10.34 -1.96 -15.41
CA GLN A 121 -11.55 -2.67 -14.95
C GLN A 121 -11.29 -3.68 -13.83
N LEU A 122 -10.01 -4.01 -13.57
CA LEU A 122 -9.63 -4.95 -12.52
C LEU A 122 -9.90 -4.37 -11.13
N ARG A 123 -10.41 -5.20 -10.24
CA ARG A 123 -10.57 -4.82 -8.85
C ARG A 123 -9.21 -4.61 -8.18
N PRO A 124 -9.06 -3.59 -7.31
CA PRO A 124 -7.81 -3.38 -6.56
C PRO A 124 -7.39 -4.60 -5.73
N GLU A 125 -8.36 -5.35 -5.20
CA GLU A 125 -8.16 -6.58 -4.44
C GLU A 125 -7.45 -7.64 -5.28
N TYR A 126 -7.83 -7.80 -6.55
CA TYR A 126 -7.17 -8.70 -7.48
C TYR A 126 -5.71 -8.30 -7.71
N VAL A 127 -5.45 -7.03 -7.99
CA VAL A 127 -4.09 -6.52 -8.20
C VAL A 127 -3.24 -6.69 -6.92
N LEU A 128 -3.82 -6.42 -5.75
CA LEU A 128 -3.16 -6.62 -4.47
C LEU A 128 -2.78 -8.09 -4.26
N ALA A 129 -3.68 -9.02 -4.57
CA ALA A 129 -3.41 -10.45 -4.44
C ALA A 129 -2.24 -10.88 -5.32
N LEU A 130 -2.23 -10.46 -6.59
CA LEU A 130 -1.11 -10.73 -7.48
C LEU A 130 0.21 -10.21 -6.90
N LEU A 131 0.24 -8.95 -6.47
CA LEU A 131 1.45 -8.33 -5.94
C LEU A 131 1.96 -9.01 -4.66
N ASN A 132 1.03 -9.45 -3.81
CA ASN A 132 1.38 -10.19 -2.59
C ASN A 132 1.74 -11.66 -2.85
N SER A 133 1.36 -12.25 -3.99
CA SER A 133 1.64 -13.66 -4.27
C SER A 133 3.15 -13.97 -4.23
N LYS A 134 3.47 -15.22 -3.88
CA LYS A 134 4.85 -15.72 -3.92
C LYS A 134 5.48 -15.52 -5.29
N LEU A 135 4.73 -15.80 -6.38
CA LEU A 135 5.22 -15.66 -7.76
C LEU A 135 5.66 -14.24 -8.07
N LEU A 136 4.78 -13.25 -7.85
CA LEU A 136 5.10 -11.86 -8.21
C LEU A 136 6.17 -11.28 -7.30
N PHE A 137 6.20 -11.69 -6.03
CA PHE A 137 7.27 -11.28 -5.13
C PHE A 137 8.61 -11.93 -5.49
N TRP A 138 8.63 -13.22 -5.84
CA TRP A 138 9.80 -13.92 -6.38
C TRP A 138 10.34 -13.16 -7.62
N ARG A 139 9.47 -12.81 -8.56
CA ARG A 139 9.87 -12.03 -9.73
C ARG A 139 10.42 -10.66 -9.35
N LEU A 140 9.80 -9.97 -8.40
CA LEU A 140 10.25 -8.67 -7.92
C LEU A 140 11.64 -8.76 -7.28
N ARG A 141 11.94 -9.81 -6.52
CA ARG A 141 13.27 -10.07 -5.95
C ARG A 141 14.33 -10.20 -7.06
N GLY A 142 14.04 -10.93 -8.11
CA GLY A 142 14.95 -11.08 -9.25
C GLY A 142 15.20 -9.80 -10.04
N LEU A 143 14.33 -8.81 -9.93
CA LEU A 143 14.46 -7.50 -10.57
C LEU A 143 15.15 -6.45 -9.69
N SER A 144 15.06 -6.59 -8.37
CA SER A 144 15.40 -5.56 -7.41
C SER A 144 16.81 -5.71 -6.83
N ASN A 145 17.25 -4.68 -6.13
CA ASN A 145 18.48 -4.75 -5.34
C ASN A 145 18.23 -5.50 -4.04
N LEU A 146 19.05 -6.51 -3.77
CA LEU A 146 19.05 -7.28 -2.53
C LEU A 146 19.84 -6.55 -1.44
N PHE A 147 19.26 -6.48 -0.26
CA PHE A 147 19.90 -6.02 0.97
C PHE A 147 20.19 -7.18 1.91
N ARG A 148 20.96 -6.91 2.97
CA ARG A 148 21.23 -7.88 4.00
C ARG A 148 19.94 -8.39 4.64
N GLY A 149 19.82 -9.72 4.81
CA GLY A 149 18.62 -10.37 5.36
C GLY A 149 17.51 -10.58 4.34
N GLY A 150 17.82 -10.58 3.03
CA GLY A 150 16.83 -10.90 1.99
C GLY A 150 15.86 -9.76 1.63
N TRP A 151 16.00 -8.59 2.26
CA TRP A 151 15.17 -7.42 1.94
C TRP A 151 15.46 -6.88 0.54
N ILE A 152 14.44 -6.38 -0.12
CA ILE A 152 14.52 -5.79 -1.45
C ILE A 152 13.96 -4.38 -1.47
N THR A 153 14.37 -3.59 -2.47
CA THR A 153 13.80 -2.25 -2.70
C THR A 153 12.54 -2.33 -3.55
N CYS A 154 11.44 -1.83 -3.03
CA CYS A 154 10.14 -1.81 -3.72
C CYS A 154 9.88 -0.48 -4.44
N THR A 155 10.76 -0.05 -5.34
CA THR A 155 10.60 1.22 -6.07
C THR A 155 9.84 1.05 -7.38
N LYS A 156 9.30 2.16 -7.91
CA LYS A 156 8.61 2.19 -9.22
C LYS A 156 9.42 1.55 -10.35
N GLN A 157 10.74 1.72 -10.32
CA GLN A 157 11.66 1.16 -11.32
C GLN A 157 11.51 -0.36 -11.47
N TYR A 158 11.30 -1.08 -10.37
CA TYR A 158 11.15 -2.53 -10.36
C TYR A 158 9.70 -2.95 -10.52
N PHE A 159 8.78 -2.29 -9.81
CA PHE A 159 7.35 -2.57 -9.91
C PHE A 159 6.80 -2.39 -11.33
N GLY A 160 7.30 -1.41 -12.08
CA GLY A 160 6.89 -1.18 -13.47
C GLY A 160 7.24 -2.30 -14.44
N GLN A 161 8.06 -3.28 -14.02
CA GLN A 161 8.46 -4.44 -14.82
C GLN A 161 7.70 -5.71 -14.44
N LEU A 162 6.82 -5.67 -13.42
CA LEU A 162 6.03 -6.82 -13.03
C LEU A 162 4.96 -7.12 -14.08
N PRO A 163 4.85 -8.37 -14.53
CA PRO A 163 3.86 -8.78 -15.52
C PRO A 163 2.49 -8.98 -14.84
N ILE A 164 1.74 -7.91 -14.64
CA ILE A 164 0.39 -8.01 -14.09
C ILE A 164 -0.54 -8.64 -15.13
N ARG A 165 -1.07 -9.83 -14.83
CA ARG A 165 -1.97 -10.54 -15.72
C ARG A 165 -3.28 -9.80 -15.84
N SER A 166 -3.57 -9.31 -17.04
CA SER A 166 -4.89 -8.81 -17.39
C SER A 166 -5.86 -9.98 -17.59
N ILE A 167 -7.12 -9.76 -17.24
CA ILE A 167 -8.19 -10.73 -17.33
C ILE A 167 -9.29 -10.15 -18.24
N ASP A 168 -9.77 -10.97 -19.16
CA ASP A 168 -10.98 -10.66 -19.93
C ASP A 168 -12.21 -11.02 -19.10
N LEU A 169 -12.79 -10.01 -18.47
CA LEU A 169 -13.99 -10.18 -17.63
C LEU A 169 -15.25 -10.57 -18.40
N SER A 170 -15.24 -10.57 -19.73
CA SER A 170 -16.32 -11.10 -20.56
C SER A 170 -16.30 -12.64 -20.59
N GLN A 171 -15.14 -13.26 -20.39
CA GLN A 171 -14.98 -14.70 -20.34
C GLN A 171 -15.31 -15.25 -18.95
N HIS A 172 -16.30 -16.13 -18.88
CA HIS A 172 -16.80 -16.67 -17.60
C HIS A 172 -15.73 -17.34 -16.74
N SER A 173 -14.83 -18.12 -17.34
CA SER A 173 -13.73 -18.79 -16.63
C SER A 173 -12.74 -17.81 -16.01
N GLN A 174 -12.32 -16.79 -16.77
CA GLN A 174 -11.39 -15.78 -16.28
C GLN A 174 -12.03 -14.89 -15.21
N ARG A 175 -13.30 -14.52 -15.41
CA ARG A 175 -14.09 -13.80 -14.40
C ARG A 175 -14.17 -14.60 -13.10
N GLY A 176 -14.42 -15.91 -13.17
CA GLY A 176 -14.53 -16.79 -12.01
C GLY A 176 -13.23 -16.78 -11.18
N ILE A 177 -12.05 -16.82 -11.81
CA ILE A 177 -10.77 -16.72 -11.12
C ILE A 177 -10.61 -15.34 -10.47
N HIS A 178 -10.88 -14.27 -11.21
CA HIS A 178 -10.81 -12.90 -10.68
C HIS A 178 -11.70 -12.74 -9.45
N ASP A 179 -12.97 -13.13 -9.55
CA ASP A 179 -13.94 -12.93 -8.48
C ASP A 179 -13.60 -13.80 -7.26
N ARG A 180 -13.05 -15.01 -7.46
CA ARG A 180 -12.58 -15.84 -6.34
C ARG A 180 -11.40 -15.23 -5.61
N ILE A 181 -10.41 -14.70 -6.35
CA ILE A 181 -9.26 -13.98 -5.75
C ILE A 181 -9.74 -12.76 -4.97
N VAL A 182 -10.65 -11.97 -5.54
CA VAL A 182 -11.24 -10.80 -4.86
C VAL A 182 -11.92 -11.21 -3.57
N ALA A 183 -12.77 -12.24 -3.60
CA ALA A 183 -13.48 -12.74 -2.42
C ALA A 183 -12.51 -13.18 -1.32
N LEU A 184 -11.43 -13.89 -1.67
CA LEU A 184 -10.40 -14.30 -0.69
C LEU A 184 -9.74 -13.10 -0.01
N VAL A 185 -9.40 -12.05 -0.75
CA VAL A 185 -8.81 -10.83 -0.17
C VAL A 185 -9.80 -10.12 0.76
N GLU A 186 -11.08 -10.03 0.39
CA GLU A 186 -12.13 -9.45 1.22
C GLU A 186 -12.36 -10.27 2.50
N GLU A 187 -12.37 -11.62 2.39
CA GLU A 187 -12.43 -12.53 3.54
C GLU A 187 -11.22 -12.34 4.48
N MET A 188 -10.01 -12.20 3.94
CA MET A 188 -8.80 -11.97 4.73
C MET A 188 -8.86 -10.65 5.49
N ALA A 189 -9.34 -9.57 4.86
CA ALA A 189 -9.52 -8.29 5.53
C ALA A 189 -10.52 -8.37 6.70
N SER A 190 -11.62 -9.12 6.52
CA SER A 190 -12.60 -9.38 7.57
C SER A 190 -12.01 -10.21 8.71
N MET A 191 -11.26 -11.28 8.41
CA MET A 191 -10.59 -12.13 9.41
C MET A 191 -9.53 -11.36 10.19
N ASP A 192 -8.80 -10.44 9.56
CA ASP A 192 -7.81 -9.60 10.24
C ASP A 192 -8.47 -8.64 11.24
N ALA A 193 -9.60 -8.03 10.87
CA ALA A 193 -10.39 -7.22 11.81
C ALA A 193 -10.88 -8.07 13.01
N GLN A 194 -11.36 -9.29 12.77
CA GLN A 194 -11.75 -10.23 13.82
C GLN A 194 -10.56 -10.63 14.71
N SER A 195 -9.38 -10.87 14.12
CA SER A 195 -8.17 -11.23 14.87
C SER A 195 -7.74 -10.12 15.84
N THR A 196 -7.93 -8.87 15.45
CA THR A 196 -7.66 -7.72 16.34
C THR A 196 -8.65 -7.67 17.52
N ALA A 197 -9.88 -8.16 17.34
CA ALA A 197 -10.92 -8.23 18.38
C ALA A 197 -10.90 -9.53 19.18
N ALA A 198 -10.20 -10.56 18.73
CA ALA A 198 -10.15 -11.88 19.37
C ALA A 198 -9.51 -11.79 20.75
N ARG A 199 -10.21 -12.38 21.75
CA ARG A 199 -9.82 -12.30 23.17
C ARG A 199 -9.07 -13.53 23.66
N THR A 200 -9.15 -14.64 22.95
CA THR A 200 -8.53 -15.90 23.37
C THR A 200 -7.42 -16.34 22.41
N PRO A 201 -6.35 -17.00 22.92
CA PRO A 201 -5.31 -17.57 22.09
C PRO A 201 -5.84 -18.59 21.07
N HIS A 202 -6.89 -19.33 21.42
CA HIS A 202 -7.53 -20.27 20.52
C HIS A 202 -8.18 -19.59 19.31
N GLU A 203 -8.97 -18.54 19.54
CA GLU A 203 -9.58 -17.75 18.45
C GLU A 203 -8.53 -17.15 17.54
N GLN A 204 -7.45 -16.60 18.10
CA GLN A 204 -6.33 -16.05 17.32
C GLN A 204 -5.68 -17.12 16.46
N GLU A 205 -5.43 -18.31 16.99
CA GLU A 205 -4.83 -19.42 16.25
C GLU A 205 -5.75 -19.93 15.13
N VAL A 206 -7.06 -20.03 15.36
CA VAL A 206 -8.04 -20.41 14.33
C VAL A 206 -8.03 -19.40 13.19
N LEU A 207 -8.05 -18.10 13.49
CA LEU A 207 -8.02 -17.04 12.49
C LEU A 207 -6.70 -17.03 11.72
N ARG A 208 -5.57 -17.23 12.41
CA ARG A 208 -4.24 -17.35 11.78
C ARG A 208 -4.19 -18.48 10.75
N ARG A 209 -4.76 -19.66 11.10
CA ARG A 209 -4.82 -20.82 10.16
C ARG A 209 -5.71 -20.54 8.96
N LYS A 210 -6.86 -19.88 9.17
CA LYS A 210 -7.75 -19.47 8.07
C LYS A 210 -7.07 -18.49 7.12
N LEU A 211 -6.38 -17.47 7.66
CA LEU A 211 -5.62 -16.51 6.87
C LEU A 211 -4.52 -17.20 6.05
N ALA A 212 -3.77 -18.13 6.65
CA ALA A 212 -2.75 -18.89 5.94
C ALA A 212 -3.33 -19.77 4.83
N ALA A 213 -4.49 -20.38 5.06
CA ALA A 213 -5.17 -21.19 4.05
C ALA A 213 -5.67 -20.35 2.87
N ALA A 214 -6.26 -19.18 3.14
CA ALA A 214 -6.69 -18.23 2.10
C ALA A 214 -5.50 -17.73 1.27
N ASP A 215 -4.40 -17.41 1.93
CA ASP A 215 -3.16 -16.97 1.27
C ASP A 215 -2.58 -18.05 0.35
N ALA A 216 -2.53 -19.30 0.82
CA ALA A 216 -2.10 -20.45 0.02
C ALA A 216 -3.05 -20.72 -1.17
N GLU A 217 -4.36 -20.49 -1.01
CA GLU A 217 -5.31 -20.61 -2.11
C GLU A 217 -5.09 -19.51 -3.17
N ILE A 218 -4.80 -18.29 -2.74
CA ILE A 218 -4.42 -17.18 -3.66
C ILE A 218 -3.17 -17.57 -4.45
N ASP A 219 -2.11 -18.05 -3.79
CA ASP A 219 -0.88 -18.47 -4.49
C ASP A 219 -1.18 -19.53 -5.55
N ARG A 220 -1.98 -20.56 -5.23
CA ARG A 220 -2.37 -21.59 -6.19
C ARG A 220 -3.14 -21.03 -7.38
N LEU A 221 -4.14 -20.18 -7.14
CA LEU A 221 -4.90 -19.51 -8.21
C LEU A 221 -4.01 -18.64 -9.09
N VAL A 222 -3.00 -17.99 -8.52
CA VAL A 222 -2.01 -17.22 -9.27
C VAL A 222 -1.11 -18.13 -10.09
N TYR A 223 -0.64 -19.25 -9.56
CA TYR A 223 0.14 -20.22 -10.35
C TYR A 223 -0.64 -20.74 -11.56
N ASP A 224 -1.89 -21.13 -11.35
CA ASP A 224 -2.80 -21.55 -12.43
C ASP A 224 -3.02 -20.43 -13.45
N LEU A 225 -3.22 -19.21 -13.01
CA LEU A 225 -3.42 -18.03 -13.85
C LEU A 225 -2.24 -17.74 -14.77
N TYR A 226 -1.01 -17.96 -14.27
CA TYR A 226 0.21 -17.76 -15.04
C TYR A 226 0.65 -19.03 -15.78
N GLY A 227 -0.02 -20.16 -15.57
CA GLY A 227 0.23 -21.42 -16.25
C GLY A 227 1.56 -22.07 -15.83
N LEU A 228 1.92 -21.98 -14.55
CA LEU A 228 3.14 -22.57 -14.04
C LEU A 228 3.05 -24.11 -14.00
N THR A 229 4.14 -24.76 -14.36
CA THR A 229 4.34 -26.19 -14.15
C THR A 229 4.72 -26.49 -12.69
N ASP A 230 4.58 -27.74 -12.26
CA ASP A 230 4.96 -28.16 -10.90
C ASP A 230 6.43 -27.87 -10.58
N ASP A 231 7.33 -27.97 -11.57
CA ASP A 231 8.74 -27.67 -11.37
C ASP A 231 9.01 -26.17 -11.22
N GLU A 232 8.28 -25.33 -11.95
CA GLU A 232 8.34 -23.87 -11.79
C GLU A 232 7.76 -23.42 -10.44
N ILE A 233 6.67 -24.06 -9.98
CA ILE A 233 6.11 -23.82 -8.64
C ILE A 233 7.15 -24.14 -7.56
N LYS A 234 7.84 -25.28 -7.66
CA LYS A 234 8.93 -25.64 -6.72
C LYS A 234 10.00 -24.56 -6.68
N LEU A 235 10.45 -24.04 -7.84
CA LEU A 235 11.44 -22.97 -7.90
C LEU A 235 10.99 -21.71 -7.16
N VAL A 236 9.72 -21.33 -7.30
CA VAL A 236 9.15 -20.17 -6.60
C VAL A 236 9.05 -20.41 -5.09
N GLU A 237 8.75 -21.65 -4.65
CA GLU A 237 8.53 -21.98 -3.24
C GLU A 237 9.82 -22.34 -2.48
N GLU A 238 10.83 -22.89 -3.16
CA GLU A 238 12.12 -23.26 -2.56
C GLU A 238 13.06 -22.08 -2.34
N GLU A 239 12.81 -20.94 -2.99
CA GLU A 239 13.61 -19.75 -2.74
C GLU A 239 13.38 -19.27 -1.29
N PRO A 240 14.43 -19.15 -0.45
CA PRO A 240 14.26 -18.79 0.94
C PRO A 240 13.51 -17.47 1.07
N GLN A 241 12.31 -17.52 1.57
CA GLN A 241 11.68 -16.34 2.14
C GLN A 241 12.52 -16.01 3.39
N ALA A 242 13.30 -14.93 3.32
CA ALA A 242 14.27 -14.54 4.31
C ALA A 242 13.61 -14.23 5.68
#